data_47cd4089c583669899fc368ffc11f86c
#
_entry.id   47cd4089c583669899fc368ffc11f86c
#
_cell.length_a   1.000
_cell.length_b   1.000
_cell.length_c   1.000
_cell.angle_alpha   90.00
_cell.angle_beta   90.00
_cell.angle_gamma   90.00
#
_symmetry.space_group_name_H-M   'P 1'
#
loop_
_entity.id
_entity.type
_entity.pdbx_description
1 polymer ?
#
loop_
_entity_poly.entity_id
_entity_poly.type
_entity_poly.pdbx_seq_one_letter_code
_entity_poly.pdbx_strand_id
1 'polypeptide(L)'
;MKIYTPDDGKIVEEEWDRPSVFLAGTIDMGNSVDWQSETIKRLADREVNVFNPRCDRWDSSWVQREDNDQFRSQVEWELRHLRRADVVFVNILPDSKSPITLLEIGLFIHKCVIVCPDEFYRSGNIHITAKFFDAPHFKTYEEGFAYLNRLFDQRV
;
A
#
# COMPACT_ATOMS: atom_id res chain seq x y z
N MET A 1 -9.48 12.21 8.87
CA MET A 1 -9.05 11.17 7.93
C MET A 1 -10.10 10.99 6.83
N LYS A 2 -9.69 10.76 5.58
CA LYS A 2 -10.56 10.36 4.46
C LYS A 2 -9.99 9.10 3.81
N ILE A 3 -10.85 8.13 3.50
CA ILE A 3 -10.47 6.85 2.91
C ILE A 3 -10.99 6.81 1.49
N TYR A 4 -10.17 6.35 0.56
CA TYR A 4 -10.50 6.15 -0.84
C TYR A 4 -10.23 4.70 -1.21
N THR A 5 -11.17 4.08 -1.89
CA THR A 5 -11.10 2.71 -2.40
C THR A 5 -11.46 2.67 -3.89
N PRO A 6 -11.13 1.61 -4.62
CA PRO A 6 -11.58 1.44 -5.99
C PRO A 6 -13.10 1.45 -6.16
N ASP A 7 -13.86 1.23 -5.08
CA ASP A 7 -15.31 1.23 -5.07
C ASP A 7 -15.93 2.63 -5.11
N ASP A 8 -15.17 3.66 -4.74
CA ASP A 8 -15.67 5.04 -4.66
C ASP A 8 -15.89 5.73 -6.02
N GLY A 9 -15.53 5.06 -7.12
CA GLY A 9 -15.72 5.59 -8.47
C GLY A 9 -14.71 6.67 -8.86
N LYS A 10 -15.14 7.74 -9.51
CA LYS A 10 -14.25 8.81 -9.98
C LYS A 10 -13.64 9.57 -8.80
N ILE A 11 -12.32 9.77 -8.87
CA ILE A 11 -11.56 10.57 -7.91
C ILE A 11 -12.07 12.02 -7.96
N VAL A 12 -12.52 12.52 -6.83
CA VAL A 12 -12.76 13.96 -6.64
C VAL A 12 -11.42 14.57 -6.24
N GLU A 13 -10.79 15.29 -7.15
CA GLU A 13 -9.45 15.87 -6.97
C GLU A 13 -9.38 17.00 -5.91
N GLU A 14 -10.50 17.42 -5.37
CA GLU A 14 -10.65 18.68 -4.63
C GLU A 14 -10.23 18.68 -3.15
N GLU A 15 -9.84 17.52 -2.57
CA GLU A 15 -9.53 17.44 -1.13
C GLU A 15 -8.12 16.92 -0.83
N TRP A 16 -7.13 17.33 -1.60
CA TRP A 16 -5.78 16.77 -1.53
C TRP A 16 -4.77 17.69 -0.82
N ASP A 17 -5.24 18.47 0.07
CA ASP A 17 -4.48 19.38 0.95
C ASP A 17 -3.86 18.67 2.16
N ARG A 18 -4.21 17.38 2.37
CA ARG A 18 -3.73 16.57 3.51
C ARG A 18 -2.64 15.61 3.08
N PRO A 19 -1.72 15.26 4.00
CA PRO A 19 -0.80 14.14 3.78
C PRO A 19 -1.54 12.88 3.36
N SER A 20 -0.93 12.07 2.50
CA SER A 20 -1.57 10.89 1.95
C SER A 20 -0.70 9.64 2.04
N VAL A 21 -1.35 8.49 2.28
CA VAL A 21 -0.70 7.18 2.32
C VAL A 21 -1.44 6.18 1.46
N PHE A 22 -0.70 5.43 0.66
CA PHE A 22 -1.21 4.25 -0.05
C PHE A 22 -0.84 2.99 0.75
N LEU A 23 -1.80 2.11 0.98
CA LEU A 23 -1.61 0.86 1.72
C LEU A 23 -1.29 -0.28 0.74
N ALA A 24 -0.02 -0.39 0.36
CA ALA A 24 0.49 -1.46 -0.50
C ALA A 24 0.84 -2.71 0.30
N GLY A 25 0.86 -3.85 -0.33
CA GLY A 25 1.30 -5.09 0.31
C GLY A 25 0.42 -6.27 -0.01
N THR A 26 0.50 -7.29 0.83
CA THR A 26 -0.22 -8.53 0.62
C THR A 26 -1.74 -8.33 0.71
N ILE A 27 -2.45 -8.66 -0.37
CA ILE A 27 -3.91 -8.75 -0.41
C ILE A 27 -4.35 -10.18 -0.71
N ASP A 28 -3.55 -10.90 -1.52
CA ASP A 28 -3.74 -12.31 -1.86
C ASP A 28 -5.14 -12.61 -2.38
N MET A 29 -5.60 -11.78 -3.35
CA MET A 29 -6.95 -11.82 -3.92
C MET A 29 -8.07 -11.74 -2.86
N GLY A 30 -7.83 -11.03 -1.76
CA GLY A 30 -8.78 -10.87 -0.65
C GLY A 30 -8.72 -11.98 0.40
N ASN A 31 -7.88 -13.00 0.23
CA ASN A 31 -7.77 -14.13 1.17
C ASN A 31 -6.79 -13.88 2.32
N SER A 32 -5.99 -12.82 2.28
CA SER A 32 -5.07 -12.47 3.35
C SER A 32 -5.76 -11.82 4.53
N VAL A 33 -5.08 -11.79 5.68
CA VAL A 33 -5.50 -10.96 6.83
C VAL A 33 -5.69 -9.52 6.40
N ASP A 34 -6.79 -8.90 6.82
CA ASP A 34 -7.12 -7.50 6.51
C ASP A 34 -6.34 -6.53 7.42
N TRP A 35 -5.03 -6.46 7.19
CA TRP A 35 -4.15 -5.53 7.89
C TRP A 35 -4.41 -4.07 7.49
N GLN A 36 -4.99 -3.83 6.32
CA GLN A 36 -5.36 -2.51 5.85
C GLN A 36 -6.40 -1.87 6.76
N SER A 37 -7.47 -2.61 7.08
CA SER A 37 -8.51 -2.14 8.01
C SER A 37 -7.94 -1.85 9.41
N GLU A 38 -7.00 -2.64 9.89
CA GLU A 38 -6.33 -2.36 11.16
C GLU A 38 -5.48 -1.08 11.08
N THR A 39 -4.74 -0.90 10.00
CA THR A 39 -3.97 0.34 9.77
C THR A 39 -4.87 1.57 9.73
N ILE A 40 -6.00 1.48 9.05
CA ILE A 40 -6.99 2.56 8.96
C ILE A 40 -7.53 2.92 10.35
N LYS A 41 -7.91 1.93 11.16
CA LYS A 41 -8.36 2.17 12.55
C LYS A 41 -7.31 2.90 13.37
N ARG A 42 -6.06 2.51 13.25
CA ARG A 42 -4.94 3.12 13.99
C ARG A 42 -4.60 4.53 13.51
N LEU A 43 -5.00 4.91 12.30
CA LEU A 43 -4.85 6.25 11.75
C LEU A 43 -6.09 7.14 11.95
N ALA A 44 -7.13 6.67 12.62
CA ALA A 44 -8.45 7.32 12.70
C ALA A 44 -8.40 8.77 13.21
N ASP A 45 -7.52 9.07 14.15
CA ASP A 45 -7.35 10.40 14.74
C ASP A 45 -6.40 11.32 13.93
N ARG A 46 -5.94 10.88 12.76
CA ARG A 46 -5.02 11.64 11.90
C ARG A 46 -5.75 12.38 10.78
N GLU A 47 -5.30 13.60 10.50
CA GLU A 47 -5.71 14.33 9.30
C GLU A 47 -4.91 13.85 8.08
N VAL A 48 -5.27 12.68 7.54
CA VAL A 48 -4.59 12.00 6.45
C VAL A 48 -5.58 11.43 5.43
N ASN A 49 -5.19 11.40 4.17
CA ASN A 49 -5.89 10.68 3.11
C ASN A 49 -5.29 9.27 3.00
N VAL A 50 -6.13 8.24 3.06
CA VAL A 50 -5.73 6.84 2.96
C VAL A 50 -6.25 6.25 1.66
N PHE A 51 -5.34 5.75 0.82
CA PHE A 51 -5.67 5.02 -0.39
C PHE A 51 -5.56 3.52 -0.10
N ASN A 52 -6.71 2.86 -0.03
CA ASN A 52 -6.80 1.43 0.26
C ASN A 52 -7.20 0.66 -1.02
N PRO A 53 -6.28 -0.14 -1.63
CA PRO A 53 -6.58 -0.89 -2.83
C PRO A 53 -7.50 -2.09 -2.60
N ARG A 54 -7.65 -2.52 -1.33
CA ARG A 54 -8.56 -3.60 -0.99
C ARG A 54 -10.01 -3.13 -1.17
N CYS A 55 -10.76 -3.84 -1.99
CA CYS A 55 -12.16 -3.53 -2.28
C CYS A 55 -13.02 -4.78 -2.24
N ASP A 56 -14.31 -4.60 -1.93
CA ASP A 56 -15.27 -5.70 -1.84
C ASP A 56 -15.72 -6.20 -3.21
N ARG A 57 -15.54 -5.38 -4.26
CA ARG A 57 -15.89 -5.73 -5.65
C ARG A 57 -14.86 -6.62 -6.34
N TRP A 58 -13.72 -6.91 -5.71
CA TRP A 58 -12.74 -7.80 -6.32
C TRP A 58 -13.37 -9.17 -6.57
N ASP A 59 -13.35 -9.59 -7.83
CA ASP A 59 -13.80 -10.89 -8.27
C ASP A 59 -12.60 -11.70 -8.77
N SER A 60 -12.28 -12.79 -8.07
CA SER A 60 -11.15 -13.67 -8.41
C SER A 60 -11.31 -14.36 -9.78
N SER A 61 -12.52 -14.33 -10.36
CA SER A 61 -12.80 -14.82 -11.72
C SER A 61 -12.36 -13.85 -12.82
N TRP A 62 -12.01 -12.60 -12.49
CA TRP A 62 -11.51 -11.65 -13.48
C TRP A 62 -10.24 -12.16 -14.13
N VAL A 63 -10.25 -12.19 -15.45
CA VAL A 63 -9.05 -12.48 -16.23
C VAL A 63 -8.07 -11.35 -16.03
N GLN A 64 -6.87 -11.66 -15.52
CA GLN A 64 -5.83 -10.68 -15.24
C GLN A 64 -5.09 -10.30 -16.54
N ARG A 65 -5.81 -9.63 -17.43
CA ARG A 65 -5.33 -9.18 -18.74
C ARG A 65 -5.81 -7.76 -19.02
N GLU A 66 -5.05 -7.04 -19.82
CA GLU A 66 -5.35 -5.65 -20.18
C GLU A 66 -6.68 -5.43 -20.91
N ASP A 67 -7.19 -6.46 -21.57
CA ASP A 67 -8.48 -6.45 -22.27
C ASP A 67 -9.70 -6.69 -21.36
N ASN A 68 -9.48 -7.00 -20.06
CA ASN A 68 -10.53 -7.05 -19.07
C ASN A 68 -10.72 -5.66 -18.45
N ASP A 69 -11.83 -5.00 -18.72
CA ASP A 69 -12.08 -3.61 -18.31
C ASP A 69 -12.10 -3.43 -16.80
N GLN A 70 -12.67 -4.37 -16.05
CA GLN A 70 -12.73 -4.30 -14.58
C GLN A 70 -11.33 -4.44 -13.99
N PHE A 71 -10.57 -5.42 -14.44
CA PHE A 71 -9.20 -5.62 -14.01
C PHE A 71 -8.32 -4.41 -14.34
N ARG A 72 -8.39 -3.91 -15.57
CA ARG A 72 -7.64 -2.73 -16.00
C ARG A 72 -7.99 -1.50 -15.16
N SER A 73 -9.26 -1.26 -14.90
CA SER A 73 -9.71 -0.13 -14.07
C SER A 73 -9.15 -0.19 -12.66
N GLN A 74 -9.09 -1.38 -12.06
CA GLN A 74 -8.48 -1.60 -10.75
C GLN A 74 -6.99 -1.27 -10.76
N VAL A 75 -6.23 -1.83 -11.71
CA VAL A 75 -4.79 -1.58 -11.85
C VAL A 75 -4.49 -0.10 -12.08
N GLU A 76 -5.25 0.55 -12.96
CA GLU A 76 -5.09 1.98 -13.22
C GLU A 76 -5.42 2.84 -12.01
N TRP A 77 -6.43 2.47 -11.21
CA TRP A 77 -6.75 3.14 -9.95
C TRP A 77 -5.57 3.05 -8.98
N GLU A 78 -5.00 1.85 -8.81
CA GLU A 78 -3.84 1.62 -7.94
C GLU A 78 -2.64 2.46 -8.38
N LEU A 79 -2.28 2.42 -9.66
CA LEU A 79 -1.14 3.17 -10.19
C LEU A 79 -1.30 4.69 -10.04
N ARG A 80 -2.51 5.23 -10.27
CA ARG A 80 -2.79 6.66 -10.06
C ARG A 80 -2.62 7.06 -8.61
N HIS A 81 -3.14 6.27 -7.67
CA HIS A 81 -3.05 6.56 -6.24
C HIS A 81 -1.65 6.31 -5.67
N LEU A 82 -0.96 5.26 -6.12
CA LEU A 82 0.46 5.05 -5.82
C LEU A 82 1.30 6.25 -6.27
N ARG A 83 1.10 6.71 -7.49
CA ARG A 83 1.80 7.89 -8.03
C ARG A 83 1.52 9.14 -7.20
N ARG A 84 0.31 9.29 -6.70
CA ARG A 84 -0.17 10.46 -5.98
C ARG A 84 0.23 10.48 -4.51
N ALA A 85 0.20 9.34 -3.84
CA ALA A 85 0.48 9.24 -2.41
C ALA A 85 1.82 9.89 -2.04
N ASP A 86 1.86 10.57 -0.90
CA ASP A 86 3.11 11.08 -0.32
C ASP A 86 3.97 9.96 0.25
N VAL A 87 3.32 8.93 0.79
CA VAL A 87 3.96 7.75 1.36
C VAL A 87 3.28 6.49 0.84
N VAL A 88 4.05 5.48 0.50
CA VAL A 88 3.57 4.13 0.22
C VAL A 88 3.95 3.25 1.41
N PHE A 89 2.97 2.89 2.23
CA PHE A 89 3.17 1.96 3.34
C PHE A 89 2.98 0.54 2.85
N VAL A 90 4.07 -0.21 2.83
CA VAL A 90 4.11 -1.57 2.30
C VAL A 90 4.14 -2.57 3.45
N ASN A 91 3.15 -3.45 3.53
CA ASN A 91 3.13 -4.54 4.51
C ASN A 91 3.08 -5.90 3.82
N ILE A 92 4.18 -6.64 3.89
CA ILE A 92 4.31 -7.99 3.31
C ILE A 92 4.09 -9.02 4.40
N LEU A 93 3.20 -9.99 4.12
CA LEU A 93 2.96 -11.11 5.02
C LEU A 93 3.91 -12.28 4.69
N PRO A 94 4.40 -13.02 5.72
CA PRO A 94 5.47 -14.00 5.56
C PRO A 94 5.15 -15.12 4.55
N ASP A 95 3.92 -15.61 4.53
CA ASP A 95 3.50 -16.77 3.72
C ASP A 95 2.99 -16.37 2.32
N SER A 96 3.10 -15.09 1.95
CA SER A 96 2.61 -14.58 0.66
C SER A 96 3.69 -14.63 -0.43
N LYS A 97 3.25 -14.52 -1.69
CA LYS A 97 4.16 -14.26 -2.83
C LYS A 97 4.23 -12.79 -3.19
N SER A 98 3.11 -12.09 -3.13
CA SER A 98 2.97 -10.64 -3.33
C SER A 98 3.71 -10.09 -4.56
N PRO A 99 3.57 -10.68 -5.77
CA PRO A 99 4.38 -10.30 -6.93
C PRO A 99 4.11 -8.85 -7.37
N ILE A 100 2.87 -8.37 -7.25
CA ILE A 100 2.52 -7.00 -7.62
C ILE A 100 3.09 -6.00 -6.60
N THR A 101 3.10 -6.35 -5.32
CA THR A 101 3.76 -5.53 -4.29
C THR A 101 5.24 -5.35 -4.59
N LEU A 102 5.93 -6.39 -5.08
CA LEU A 102 7.33 -6.28 -5.49
C LEU A 102 7.53 -5.30 -6.65
N LEU A 103 6.62 -5.31 -7.64
CA LEU A 103 6.61 -4.35 -8.73
C LEU A 103 6.39 -2.92 -8.22
N GLU A 104 5.44 -2.72 -7.34
CA GLU A 104 5.11 -1.42 -6.74
C GLU A 104 6.28 -0.84 -5.93
N ILE A 105 6.95 -1.68 -5.14
CA ILE A 105 8.18 -1.29 -4.43
C ILE A 105 9.23 -0.79 -5.43
N GLY A 106 9.47 -1.51 -6.50
CA GLY A 106 10.43 -1.12 -7.53
C GLY A 106 10.10 0.22 -8.19
N LEU A 107 8.82 0.48 -8.46
CA LEU A 107 8.36 1.72 -9.09
C LEU A 107 8.41 2.93 -8.14
N PHE A 108 8.15 2.73 -6.85
CA PHE A 108 7.92 3.80 -5.89
C PHE A 108 8.84 3.73 -4.65
N ILE A 109 9.99 3.05 -4.75
CA ILE A 109 10.93 2.84 -3.64
C ILE A 109 11.28 4.13 -2.89
N HIS A 110 11.39 5.25 -3.61
CA HIS A 110 11.78 6.55 -3.07
C HIS A 110 10.78 7.15 -2.05
N LYS A 111 9.60 6.58 -1.94
CA LYS A 111 8.56 6.99 -0.97
C LYS A 111 7.94 5.82 -0.22
N CYS A 112 8.55 4.64 -0.30
CA CYS A 112 8.11 3.46 0.44
C CYS A 112 8.58 3.49 1.90
N VAL A 113 7.69 3.03 2.79
CA VAL A 113 8.00 2.54 4.13
C VAL A 113 7.67 1.06 4.12
N ILE A 114 8.67 0.20 4.21
CA ILE A 114 8.53 -1.22 3.90
C ILE A 114 8.55 -2.05 5.17
N VAL A 115 7.52 -2.86 5.37
CA VAL A 115 7.50 -3.95 6.36
C VAL A 115 7.65 -5.27 5.62
N CYS A 116 8.76 -5.95 5.88
CA CYS A 116 9.06 -7.25 5.27
C CYS A 116 9.68 -8.18 6.32
N PRO A 117 8.96 -9.21 6.80
CA PRO A 117 9.50 -10.16 7.74
C PRO A 117 10.58 -11.04 7.09
N ASP A 118 11.53 -11.53 7.89
CA ASP A 118 12.64 -12.36 7.41
C ASP A 118 12.15 -13.67 6.77
N GLU A 119 10.99 -14.17 7.17
CA GLU A 119 10.36 -15.39 6.68
C GLU A 119 9.82 -15.25 5.24
N PHE A 120 9.63 -14.05 4.75
CA PHE A 120 9.20 -13.85 3.36
C PHE A 120 10.28 -14.36 2.38
N TYR A 121 9.88 -15.17 1.40
CA TYR A 121 10.82 -15.90 0.52
C TYR A 121 11.78 -15.01 -0.28
N ARG A 122 11.49 -13.74 -0.45
CA ARG A 122 12.35 -12.72 -1.11
C ARG A 122 12.80 -11.61 -0.17
N SER A 123 12.77 -11.83 1.14
CA SER A 123 13.13 -10.83 2.14
C SER A 123 14.54 -10.26 1.91
N GLY A 124 15.51 -11.09 1.57
CA GLY A 124 16.87 -10.65 1.25
C GLY A 124 16.94 -9.65 0.11
N ASN A 125 16.20 -9.89 -1.00
CA ASN A 125 16.13 -8.95 -2.12
C ASN A 125 15.54 -7.61 -1.68
N ILE A 126 14.48 -7.64 -0.88
CA ILE A 126 13.79 -6.42 -0.41
C ILE A 126 14.70 -5.62 0.52
N HIS A 127 15.30 -6.27 1.54
CA HIS A 127 16.14 -5.59 2.52
C HIS A 127 17.39 -4.97 1.88
N ILE A 128 18.03 -5.69 0.96
CA ILE A 128 19.21 -5.18 0.24
C ILE A 128 18.82 -4.00 -0.65
N THR A 129 17.72 -4.13 -1.40
CA THR A 129 17.24 -3.05 -2.28
C THR A 129 16.83 -1.82 -1.47
N ALA A 130 16.06 -1.99 -0.40
CA ALA A 130 15.66 -0.90 0.46
C ALA A 130 16.86 -0.17 1.06
N LYS A 131 17.85 -0.91 1.54
CA LYS A 131 19.09 -0.34 2.07
C LYS A 131 19.89 0.41 1.01
N PHE A 132 19.99 -0.13 -0.20
CA PHE A 132 20.71 0.49 -1.31
C PHE A 132 20.11 1.84 -1.74
N PHE A 133 18.80 1.96 -1.70
CA PHE A 133 18.06 3.18 -2.05
C PHE A 133 17.66 4.04 -0.84
N ASP A 134 18.21 3.78 0.35
CA ASP A 134 17.91 4.50 1.61
C ASP A 134 16.42 4.54 1.95
N ALA A 135 15.65 3.50 1.55
CA ALA A 135 14.24 3.38 1.88
C ALA A 135 14.07 2.84 3.30
N PRO A 136 13.21 3.48 4.13
CA PRO A 136 12.87 2.95 5.46
C PRO A 136 12.30 1.54 5.37
N HIS A 137 12.89 0.59 6.09
CA HIS A 137 12.45 -0.80 6.08
C HIS A 137 12.57 -1.44 7.45
N PHE A 138 11.63 -2.30 7.77
CA PHE A 138 11.41 -2.90 9.08
C PHE A 138 11.03 -4.36 8.92
N LYS A 139 11.28 -5.16 9.97
CA LYS A 139 10.94 -6.59 9.97
C LYS A 139 9.55 -6.84 10.57
N THR A 140 9.04 -5.92 11.36
CA THR A 140 7.73 -6.05 12.02
C THR A 140 6.80 -4.92 11.65
N TYR A 141 5.51 -5.22 11.62
CA TYR A 141 4.46 -4.24 11.39
C TYR A 141 4.52 -3.08 12.39
N GLU A 142 4.74 -3.37 13.66
CA GLU A 142 4.77 -2.35 14.72
C GLU A 142 5.89 -1.33 14.52
N GLU A 143 7.07 -1.77 14.13
CA GLU A 143 8.19 -0.87 13.84
C GLU A 143 7.90 0.03 12.63
N GLY A 144 7.38 -0.56 11.55
CA GLY A 144 7.01 0.17 10.34
C GLY A 144 5.88 1.16 10.58
N PHE A 145 4.85 0.75 11.31
CA PHE A 145 3.73 1.63 11.66
C PHE A 145 4.15 2.78 12.58
N ALA A 146 5.02 2.51 13.56
CA ALA A 146 5.58 3.56 14.42
C ALA A 146 6.37 4.60 13.61
N TYR A 147 7.11 4.15 12.60
CA TYR A 147 7.81 5.05 11.69
C TYR A 147 6.83 5.89 10.84
N LEU A 148 5.81 5.26 10.27
CA LEU A 148 4.76 5.95 9.51
C LEU A 148 4.09 7.06 10.34
N ASN A 149 3.76 6.79 11.59
CA ASN A 149 3.17 7.77 12.50
C ASN A 149 4.09 8.98 12.71
N ARG A 150 5.40 8.75 12.94
CA ARG A 150 6.36 9.86 13.09
C ARG A 150 6.44 10.75 11.85
N LEU A 151 6.32 10.18 10.64
CA LEU A 151 6.31 10.97 9.40
C LEU A 151 5.12 11.94 9.36
N PHE A 152 3.96 11.52 9.86
CA PHE A 152 2.79 12.40 9.93
C PHE A 152 2.89 13.44 11.05
N ASP A 153 3.52 13.12 12.17
CA ASP A 153 3.77 14.09 13.25
C ASP A 153 4.69 15.24 12.83
N GLN A 154 5.61 14.99 11.89
CA GLN A 154 6.56 16.00 11.39
C GLN A 154 5.98 16.92 10.31
N ARG A 155 4.81 16.60 9.76
CA ARG A 155 4.16 17.35 8.67
C ARG A 155 2.99 18.23 9.14
N VAL A 156 2.76 18.30 10.45
CA VAL A 156 1.74 19.16 11.09
C VAL A 156 2.33 20.52 11.49
#